data_896609621eb6651ea9e50d37fd6525b0
#
_entry.id   896609621eb6651ea9e50d37fd6525b0
#
_cell.length_a   1.000
_cell.length_b   1.000
_cell.length_c   1.000
_cell.angle_alpha   90.00
_cell.angle_beta   90.00
_cell.angle_gamma   90.00
#
_symmetry.space_group_name_H-M   'P 1'
#
loop_
_entity.id
_entity.type
_entity.pdbx_description
1 polymer ?
#
loop_
_entity_poly.entity_id
_entity_poly.type
_entity_poly.pdbx_seq_one_letter_code
_entity_poly.pdbx_strand_id
1 'polypeptide(L)'
;GTKYSDMRIAHGVKEPHNIKVWCLGNEMDGSWQLGHKTMQEYGRVAEETAKAMKLIDPTIELVSCGSSNREMPTFPQWEATTLERTYDYVDYVSLHQYYGNEANDTADFLAKSNDMEEFIKTVIATCDYVKAKKQGTKDINLSFDEWNVWFHSKAEELDITQNKPWQVAPSLLEDIYTFEDALLVGLMLITFMKHADRVKMACLAQLVNVIAPVMTEPD
;
A
#
# COMPACT_ATOMS: atom_id res chain seq x y z
N GLY A 1 -1.67 -34.37 3.96
CA GLY A 1 -1.75 -33.01 4.45
C GLY A 1 -0.42 -32.50 4.95
N THR A 2 -0.37 -31.24 5.24
CA THR A 2 0.75 -30.60 5.95
C THR A 2 0.26 -30.14 7.31
N LYS A 3 1.18 -29.88 8.26
CA LYS A 3 0.83 -29.37 9.59
C LYS A 3 -0.18 -28.20 9.55
N TYR A 4 0.03 -27.24 8.63
CA TYR A 4 -0.84 -26.06 8.54
C TYR A 4 -2.18 -26.34 7.84
N SER A 5 -2.20 -27.24 6.84
CA SER A 5 -3.47 -27.67 6.25
C SER A 5 -4.32 -28.45 7.24
N ASP A 6 -3.69 -29.32 8.03
CA ASP A 6 -4.40 -30.10 9.05
C ASP A 6 -4.92 -29.18 10.18
N MET A 7 -4.15 -28.16 10.58
CA MET A 7 -4.60 -27.12 11.53
C MET A 7 -5.80 -26.33 10.99
N ARG A 8 -5.76 -25.88 9.73
CA ARG A 8 -6.89 -25.20 9.08
C ARG A 8 -8.16 -26.06 9.08
N ILE A 9 -8.02 -27.33 8.74
CA ILE A 9 -9.13 -28.29 8.74
C ILE A 9 -9.69 -28.49 10.16
N ALA A 10 -8.83 -28.61 11.17
CA ALA A 10 -9.22 -28.73 12.57
C ALA A 10 -9.98 -27.48 13.07
N HIS A 11 -9.70 -26.29 12.52
CA HIS A 11 -10.44 -25.06 12.78
C HIS A 11 -11.75 -24.94 11.98
N GLY A 12 -12.18 -25.97 11.29
CA GLY A 12 -13.46 -26.02 10.57
C GLY A 12 -13.42 -25.60 9.10
N VAL A 13 -12.25 -25.24 8.57
CA VAL A 13 -12.11 -24.81 7.18
C VAL A 13 -11.45 -25.93 6.36
N LYS A 14 -12.25 -26.72 5.67
CA LYS A 14 -11.79 -27.89 4.92
C LYS A 14 -10.97 -27.50 3.69
N GLU A 15 -11.50 -26.59 2.88
CA GLU A 15 -10.87 -26.20 1.61
C GLU A 15 -9.88 -25.05 1.82
N PRO A 16 -8.82 -24.91 0.98
CA PRO A 16 -7.95 -23.75 0.98
C PRO A 16 -8.72 -22.45 0.72
N HIS A 17 -8.28 -21.34 1.32
CA HIS A 17 -8.89 -20.00 1.09
C HIS A 17 -8.72 -19.50 -0.35
N ASN A 18 -7.79 -20.06 -1.10
CA ASN A 18 -7.52 -19.73 -2.50
C ASN A 18 -7.24 -18.24 -2.75
N ILE A 19 -6.46 -17.63 -1.87
CA ILE A 19 -6.02 -16.24 -2.02
C ILE A 19 -5.14 -16.14 -3.26
N LYS A 20 -5.51 -15.24 -4.18
CA LYS A 20 -4.85 -15.14 -5.49
C LYS A 20 -3.86 -13.99 -5.58
N VAL A 21 -4.02 -12.92 -4.84
CA VAL A 21 -3.13 -11.75 -4.88
C VAL A 21 -2.28 -11.69 -3.60
N TRP A 22 -0.98 -11.54 -3.75
CA TRP A 22 -0.03 -11.50 -2.65
C TRP A 22 0.96 -10.35 -2.79
N CYS A 23 1.15 -9.57 -1.72
CA CYS A 23 2.16 -8.52 -1.65
C CYS A 23 3.51 -9.10 -1.17
N LEU A 24 4.60 -8.67 -1.82
CA LEU A 24 5.97 -9.09 -1.51
C LEU A 24 6.65 -8.17 -0.48
N GLY A 25 5.93 -7.76 0.53
CA GLY A 25 6.39 -6.86 1.59
C GLY A 25 5.51 -5.63 1.71
N ASN A 26 5.80 -4.80 2.72
CA ASN A 26 5.10 -3.55 3.02
C ASN A 26 6.12 -2.48 3.38
N GLU A 27 6.10 -1.33 2.70
CA GLU A 27 6.94 -0.15 3.00
C GLU A 27 8.43 -0.49 3.23
N MET A 28 8.98 -1.33 2.37
CA MET A 28 10.31 -1.90 2.57
C MET A 28 11.45 -0.87 2.41
N ASP A 29 11.17 0.31 1.87
CA ASP A 29 12.07 1.47 1.77
C ASP A 29 12.03 2.37 3.02
N GLY A 30 11.03 2.20 3.88
CA GLY A 30 10.82 3.03 5.06
C GLY A 30 11.69 2.64 6.24
N SER A 31 12.50 3.58 6.74
CA SER A 31 13.40 3.34 7.88
C SER A 31 12.68 3.03 9.20
N TRP A 32 11.37 3.27 9.27
CA TRP A 32 10.52 2.92 10.42
C TRP A 32 10.15 1.44 10.45
N GLN A 33 10.31 0.73 9.33
CA GLN A 33 10.05 -0.71 9.27
C GLN A 33 11.24 -1.52 9.77
N LEU A 34 10.99 -2.49 10.64
CA LEU A 34 12.01 -3.49 10.97
C LEU A 34 12.29 -4.34 9.73
N GLY A 35 13.56 -4.42 9.36
CA GLY A 35 13.97 -5.17 8.17
C GLY A 35 13.82 -4.39 6.86
N HIS A 36 13.66 -3.04 6.93
CA HIS A 36 13.74 -2.19 5.73
C HIS A 36 15.02 -2.47 4.95
N LYS A 37 15.01 -2.16 3.68
CA LYS A 37 16.07 -2.55 2.74
C LYS A 37 16.43 -1.41 1.80
N THR A 38 17.61 -1.49 1.26
CA THR A 38 17.93 -0.75 0.02
C THR A 38 17.13 -1.32 -1.15
N MET A 39 16.93 -0.55 -2.20
CA MET A 39 16.21 -0.99 -3.39
C MET A 39 16.84 -2.24 -4.05
N GLN A 40 18.17 -2.38 -3.94
CA GLN A 40 18.89 -3.55 -4.46
C GLN A 40 18.63 -4.80 -3.64
N GLU A 41 18.69 -4.70 -2.32
CA GLU A 41 18.42 -5.80 -1.39
C GLU A 41 16.97 -6.25 -1.49
N TYR A 42 16.03 -5.29 -1.47
CA TYR A 42 14.61 -5.61 -1.62
C TYR A 42 14.33 -6.27 -2.97
N GLY A 43 14.79 -5.68 -4.07
CA GLY A 43 14.57 -6.24 -5.41
C GLY A 43 15.10 -7.67 -5.53
N ARG A 44 16.24 -7.98 -4.90
CA ARG A 44 16.79 -9.35 -4.91
C ARG A 44 15.93 -10.32 -4.09
N VAL A 45 15.53 -9.94 -2.89
CA VAL A 45 14.67 -10.78 -2.04
C VAL A 45 13.29 -10.98 -2.68
N ALA A 46 12.68 -9.92 -3.21
CA ALA A 46 11.38 -10.00 -3.88
C ALA A 46 11.43 -10.91 -5.12
N GLU A 47 12.48 -10.82 -5.93
CA GLU A 47 12.70 -11.70 -7.09
C GLU A 47 12.70 -13.18 -6.68
N GLU A 48 13.51 -13.56 -5.69
CA GLU A 48 13.60 -14.96 -5.26
C GLU A 48 12.32 -15.45 -4.56
N THR A 49 11.68 -14.58 -3.78
CA THR A 49 10.40 -14.89 -3.16
C THR A 49 9.31 -15.13 -4.22
N ALA A 50 9.24 -14.26 -5.23
CA ALA A 50 8.28 -14.40 -6.33
C ALA A 50 8.48 -15.72 -7.08
N LYS A 51 9.72 -16.08 -7.40
CA LYS A 51 10.06 -17.38 -8.02
C LYS A 51 9.57 -18.55 -7.17
N ALA A 52 9.88 -18.54 -5.88
CA ALA A 52 9.47 -19.60 -4.96
C ALA A 52 7.94 -19.72 -4.86
N MET A 53 7.21 -18.61 -4.76
CA MET A 53 5.75 -18.59 -4.69
C MET A 53 5.11 -19.11 -6.00
N LYS A 54 5.59 -18.65 -7.17
CA LYS A 54 5.10 -19.10 -8.49
C LYS A 54 5.42 -20.57 -8.77
N LEU A 55 6.46 -21.14 -8.18
CA LEU A 55 6.73 -22.59 -8.26
C LEU A 55 5.68 -23.42 -7.50
N ILE A 56 5.11 -22.86 -6.44
CA ILE A 56 4.08 -23.54 -5.62
C ILE A 56 2.70 -23.38 -6.26
N ASP A 57 2.35 -22.15 -6.65
CA ASP A 57 1.09 -21.84 -7.34
C ASP A 57 1.35 -20.82 -8.47
N PRO A 58 1.45 -21.27 -9.72
CA PRO A 58 1.70 -20.36 -10.86
C PRO A 58 0.50 -19.46 -11.19
N THR A 59 -0.66 -19.67 -10.57
CA THR A 59 -1.89 -18.91 -10.83
C THR A 59 -2.08 -17.69 -9.93
N ILE A 60 -1.22 -17.48 -8.93
CA ILE A 60 -1.26 -16.29 -8.08
C ILE A 60 -0.73 -15.07 -8.81
N GLU A 61 -1.24 -13.91 -8.44
CA GLU A 61 -0.75 -12.61 -8.87
C GLU A 61 0.08 -11.98 -7.75
N LEU A 62 1.17 -11.28 -8.11
CA LEU A 62 2.11 -10.75 -7.15
C LEU A 62 2.21 -9.22 -7.26
N VAL A 63 2.28 -8.57 -6.10
CA VAL A 63 2.48 -7.12 -5.97
C VAL A 63 3.90 -6.88 -5.49
N SER A 64 4.73 -6.17 -6.27
CA SER A 64 6.02 -5.64 -5.79
C SER A 64 5.77 -4.46 -4.87
N CYS A 65 6.46 -4.40 -3.73
CA CYS A 65 6.40 -3.24 -2.85
C CYS A 65 7.01 -2.01 -3.54
N GLY A 66 6.21 -0.99 -3.76
CA GLY A 66 6.63 0.32 -4.23
C GLY A 66 7.10 1.22 -3.08
N SER A 67 7.33 2.50 -3.36
CA SER A 67 7.70 3.50 -2.36
C SER A 67 6.59 3.69 -1.33
N SER A 68 6.97 3.85 -0.07
CA SER A 68 6.05 4.06 1.07
C SER A 68 5.20 5.34 0.92
N ASN A 69 5.68 6.30 0.16
CA ASN A 69 4.95 7.48 -0.29
C ASN A 69 5.74 8.20 -1.39
N ARG A 70 5.14 9.21 -1.99
CA ARG A 70 5.77 9.99 -3.08
C ARG A 70 6.99 10.79 -2.63
N GLU A 71 7.03 11.21 -1.36
CA GLU A 71 8.08 12.05 -0.79
C GLU A 71 9.34 11.26 -0.39
N MET A 72 9.34 9.94 -0.55
CA MET A 72 10.52 9.12 -0.24
C MET A 72 11.73 9.56 -1.08
N PRO A 73 12.91 9.73 -0.46
CA PRO A 73 14.09 10.20 -1.18
C PRO A 73 14.56 9.24 -2.26
N THR A 74 14.08 8.01 -2.25
CA THR A 74 14.37 6.96 -3.24
C THR A 74 13.37 6.92 -4.39
N PHE A 75 12.25 7.67 -4.29
CA PHE A 75 11.24 7.74 -5.35
C PHE A 75 11.72 8.60 -6.55
N PRO A 76 11.48 8.23 -7.80
CA PRO A 76 10.91 6.97 -8.30
C PRO A 76 11.96 5.90 -8.66
N GLN A 77 13.20 6.06 -8.21
CA GLN A 77 14.29 5.11 -8.49
C GLN A 77 14.04 3.75 -7.83
N TRP A 78 13.33 3.73 -6.68
CA TRP A 78 12.91 2.51 -6.01
C TRP A 78 12.11 1.61 -6.95
N GLU A 79 11.05 2.14 -7.56
CA GLU A 79 10.20 1.42 -8.51
C GLU A 79 11.01 0.89 -9.68
N ALA A 80 11.82 1.76 -10.31
CA ALA A 80 12.64 1.37 -11.46
C ALA A 80 13.57 0.21 -11.13
N THR A 81 14.31 0.31 -10.01
CA THR A 81 15.32 -0.68 -9.61
C THR A 81 14.70 -2.01 -9.19
N THR A 82 13.62 -1.96 -8.42
CA THR A 82 12.94 -3.17 -7.92
C THR A 82 12.21 -3.90 -9.03
N LEU A 83 11.51 -3.16 -9.91
CA LEU A 83 10.81 -3.74 -11.05
C LEU A 83 11.78 -4.32 -12.12
N GLU A 84 12.96 -3.75 -12.32
CA GLU A 84 13.96 -4.35 -13.20
C GLU A 84 14.29 -5.81 -12.82
N ARG A 85 14.22 -6.14 -11.52
CA ARG A 85 14.43 -7.49 -11.02
C ARG A 85 13.16 -8.35 -11.04
N THR A 86 12.03 -7.76 -10.69
CA THR A 86 10.80 -8.51 -10.43
C THR A 86 9.86 -8.57 -11.63
N TYR A 87 10.08 -7.79 -12.69
CA TYR A 87 9.19 -7.62 -13.83
C TYR A 87 8.61 -8.93 -14.39
N ASP A 88 9.43 -9.97 -14.48
CA ASP A 88 9.01 -11.25 -15.07
C ASP A 88 8.01 -12.02 -14.20
N TYR A 89 7.93 -11.70 -12.91
CA TYR A 89 7.18 -12.45 -11.91
C TYR A 89 5.99 -11.69 -11.31
N VAL A 90 6.04 -10.36 -11.23
CA VAL A 90 5.00 -9.56 -10.58
C VAL A 90 4.00 -9.02 -11.61
N ASP A 91 2.79 -8.77 -11.16
CA ASP A 91 1.68 -8.28 -11.96
C ASP A 91 1.36 -6.81 -11.62
N TYR A 92 1.73 -6.40 -10.40
CA TYR A 92 1.46 -5.07 -9.86
C TYR A 92 2.67 -4.50 -9.12
N VAL A 93 2.64 -3.17 -8.92
CA VAL A 93 3.47 -2.44 -7.95
C VAL A 93 2.56 -1.69 -6.99
N SER A 94 2.89 -1.70 -5.70
CA SER A 94 2.09 -0.99 -4.69
C SER A 94 2.41 0.50 -4.65
N LEU A 95 1.43 1.30 -4.23
CA LEU A 95 1.55 2.71 -3.90
C LEU A 95 0.83 2.96 -2.57
N HIS A 96 1.45 3.78 -1.72
CA HIS A 96 0.86 4.24 -0.46
C HIS A 96 0.86 5.76 -0.41
N GLN A 97 -0.18 6.37 0.12
CA GLN A 97 -0.21 7.80 0.37
C GLN A 97 -1.27 8.19 1.40
N TYR A 98 -0.86 8.95 2.39
CA TYR A 98 -1.75 9.61 3.34
C TYR A 98 -1.65 11.12 3.19
N TYR A 99 -2.79 11.80 3.33
CA TYR A 99 -2.86 13.25 3.28
C TYR A 99 -3.42 13.81 4.59
N GLY A 100 -2.98 15.01 4.95
CA GLY A 100 -3.46 15.76 6.11
C GLY A 100 -3.56 17.25 5.81
N ASN A 101 -4.32 17.97 6.66
CA ASN A 101 -4.50 19.42 6.62
C ASN A 101 -3.92 20.07 7.87
N GLU A 102 -2.67 19.79 8.17
CA GLU A 102 -1.96 20.33 9.34
C GLU A 102 -1.84 21.87 9.29
N ALA A 103 -1.84 22.44 8.08
CA ALA A 103 -1.79 23.89 7.86
C ALA A 103 -3.15 24.58 7.98
N ASN A 104 -4.24 23.83 8.09
CA ASN A 104 -5.63 24.33 8.07
C ASN A 104 -5.92 25.20 6.83
N ASP A 105 -5.45 24.74 5.67
CA ASP A 105 -5.69 25.35 4.35
C ASP A 105 -6.52 24.39 3.49
N THR A 106 -7.82 24.62 3.46
CA THR A 106 -8.77 23.80 2.68
C THR A 106 -8.43 23.74 1.19
N ALA A 107 -7.95 24.85 0.61
CA ALA A 107 -7.67 24.89 -0.83
C ALA A 107 -6.47 24.00 -1.19
N ASP A 108 -5.37 24.09 -0.42
CA ASP A 108 -4.21 23.22 -0.58
C ASP A 108 -4.58 21.76 -0.29
N PHE A 109 -5.33 21.51 0.77
CA PHE A 109 -5.75 20.17 1.16
C PHE A 109 -6.57 19.47 0.08
N LEU A 110 -7.58 20.12 -0.47
CA LEU A 110 -8.39 19.55 -1.55
C LEU A 110 -7.58 19.37 -2.85
N ALA A 111 -6.55 20.19 -3.05
CA ALA A 111 -5.64 20.06 -4.20
C ALA A 111 -4.70 18.83 -4.11
N LYS A 112 -4.61 18.13 -2.96
CA LYS A 112 -3.77 16.92 -2.79
C LYS A 112 -4.17 15.78 -3.75
N SER A 113 -5.38 15.78 -4.26
CA SER A 113 -5.78 14.84 -5.32
C SER A 113 -4.96 15.00 -6.60
N ASN A 114 -4.45 16.20 -6.90
CA ASN A 114 -3.53 16.42 -8.03
C ASN A 114 -2.15 15.80 -7.75
N ASP A 115 -1.70 15.87 -6.50
CA ASP A 115 -0.46 15.21 -6.08
C ASP A 115 -0.55 13.69 -6.24
N MET A 116 -1.67 13.08 -5.83
CA MET A 116 -1.96 11.66 -6.07
C MET A 116 -1.97 11.33 -7.57
N GLU A 117 -2.56 12.19 -8.40
CA GLU A 117 -2.57 11.99 -9.86
C GLU A 117 -1.16 11.97 -10.44
N GLU A 118 -0.30 12.90 -10.01
CA GLU A 118 1.10 12.94 -10.45
C GLU A 118 1.91 11.74 -9.93
N PHE A 119 1.63 11.26 -8.72
CA PHE A 119 2.22 10.02 -8.19
C PHE A 119 1.88 8.82 -9.08
N ILE A 120 0.60 8.61 -9.36
CA ILE A 120 0.12 7.55 -10.25
C ILE A 120 0.79 7.63 -11.63
N LYS A 121 0.79 8.81 -12.27
CA LYS A 121 1.41 9.02 -13.58
C LYS A 121 2.90 8.71 -13.59
N THR A 122 3.61 9.12 -12.54
CA THR A 122 5.05 8.88 -12.43
C THR A 122 5.35 7.39 -12.30
N VAL A 123 4.57 6.65 -11.50
CA VAL A 123 4.74 5.20 -11.35
C VAL A 123 4.38 4.46 -12.66
N ILE A 124 3.31 4.88 -13.35
CA ILE A 124 2.96 4.33 -14.68
C ILE A 124 4.13 4.52 -15.65
N ALA A 125 4.67 5.73 -15.75
CA ALA A 125 5.80 6.02 -16.63
C ALA A 125 7.04 5.18 -16.29
N THR A 126 7.29 4.95 -14.99
CA THR A 126 8.38 4.10 -14.52
C THR A 126 8.16 2.63 -14.89
N CYS A 127 6.95 2.10 -14.74
CA CYS A 127 6.59 0.76 -15.19
C CYS A 127 6.80 0.60 -16.69
N ASP A 128 6.39 1.58 -17.48
CA ASP A 128 6.52 1.56 -18.95
C ASP A 128 7.98 1.67 -19.38
N TYR A 129 8.80 2.45 -18.66
CA TYR A 129 10.25 2.49 -18.84
C TYR A 129 10.88 1.10 -18.60
N VAL A 130 10.54 0.43 -17.50
CA VAL A 130 11.06 -0.90 -17.18
C VAL A 130 10.60 -1.92 -18.21
N LYS A 131 9.34 -1.89 -18.63
CA LYS A 131 8.81 -2.71 -19.70
C LYS A 131 9.63 -2.57 -20.99
N ALA A 132 9.89 -1.33 -21.41
CA ALA A 132 10.68 -1.04 -22.61
C ALA A 132 12.14 -1.53 -22.46
N LYS A 133 12.77 -1.28 -21.31
CA LYS A 133 14.14 -1.71 -21.00
C LYS A 133 14.28 -3.25 -21.02
N LYS A 134 13.29 -3.96 -20.52
CA LYS A 134 13.22 -5.42 -20.48
C LYS A 134 12.77 -6.02 -21.82
N GLN A 135 12.39 -5.20 -22.80
CA GLN A 135 11.75 -5.65 -24.06
C GLN A 135 10.54 -6.56 -23.80
N GLY A 136 9.84 -6.29 -22.70
CA GLY A 136 8.70 -7.07 -22.26
C GLY A 136 7.40 -6.68 -22.96
N THR A 137 6.37 -7.52 -22.84
CA THR A 137 5.06 -7.29 -23.47
C THR A 137 3.95 -7.04 -22.48
N LYS A 138 4.12 -7.44 -21.19
CA LYS A 138 3.09 -7.24 -20.18
C LYS A 138 3.19 -5.85 -19.54
N ASP A 139 2.05 -5.28 -19.21
CA ASP A 139 1.99 -4.09 -18.37
C ASP A 139 2.07 -4.48 -16.89
N ILE A 140 2.85 -3.73 -16.11
CA ILE A 140 2.76 -3.78 -14.65
C ILE A 140 1.69 -2.78 -14.24
N ASN A 141 0.63 -3.27 -13.63
CA ASN A 141 -0.45 -2.44 -13.14
C ASN A 141 -0.17 -1.92 -11.72
N LEU A 142 -1.04 -1.05 -11.21
CA LEU A 142 -0.87 -0.42 -9.91
C LEU A 142 -1.87 -1.00 -8.90
N SER A 143 -1.35 -1.31 -7.71
CA SER A 143 -2.10 -1.58 -6.50
C SER A 143 -1.92 -0.39 -5.56
N PHE A 144 -2.89 0.53 -5.53
CA PHE A 144 -2.89 1.61 -4.54
C PHE A 144 -3.50 1.05 -3.26
N ASP A 145 -2.71 0.23 -2.54
CA ASP A 145 -3.22 -0.68 -1.52
C ASP A 145 -3.14 -0.14 -0.10
N GLU A 146 -2.66 1.10 0.07
CA GLU A 146 -2.74 1.81 1.33
C GLU A 146 -2.91 3.32 1.08
N TRP A 147 -4.08 3.89 1.42
CA TRP A 147 -4.36 5.31 1.24
C TRP A 147 -5.49 5.77 2.13
N ASN A 148 -5.42 7.00 2.62
CA ASN A 148 -6.51 7.69 3.32
C ASN A 148 -6.13 9.14 3.63
N VAL A 149 -7.02 9.84 4.34
CA VAL A 149 -6.71 11.01 5.15
C VAL A 149 -6.30 10.52 6.53
N TRP A 150 -5.17 11.02 7.03
CA TRP A 150 -4.69 10.69 8.38
C TRP A 150 -3.85 11.82 8.97
N PHE A 151 -4.41 12.59 9.89
CA PHE A 151 -3.68 13.65 10.59
C PHE A 151 -4.34 14.08 11.91
N HIS A 152 -5.63 13.83 12.12
CA HIS A 152 -6.36 14.34 13.29
C HIS A 152 -5.85 13.72 14.62
N SER A 153 -5.52 12.44 14.62
CA SER A 153 -5.06 11.70 15.80
C SER A 153 -3.55 11.76 16.05
N LYS A 154 -2.75 12.28 15.12
CA LYS A 154 -1.26 12.21 15.19
C LYS A 154 -0.65 12.79 16.47
N ALA A 155 -1.19 13.90 16.98
CA ALA A 155 -0.68 14.52 18.21
C ALA A 155 -0.96 13.66 19.45
N GLU A 156 -2.14 13.04 19.52
CA GLU A 156 -2.52 12.13 20.61
C GLU A 156 -1.71 10.83 20.54
N GLU A 157 -1.52 10.27 19.37
CA GLU A 157 -0.69 9.09 19.15
C GLU A 157 0.75 9.30 19.58
N LEU A 158 1.32 10.47 19.29
CA LEU A 158 2.65 10.84 19.74
C LEU A 158 2.72 10.91 21.27
N ASP A 159 1.74 11.50 21.95
CA ASP A 159 1.66 11.54 23.41
C ASP A 159 1.54 10.13 24.01
N ILE A 160 0.68 9.29 23.45
CA ILE A 160 0.49 7.90 23.90
C ILE A 160 1.78 7.10 23.75
N THR A 161 2.44 7.19 22.62
CA THR A 161 3.62 6.35 22.33
C THR A 161 4.88 6.81 23.09
N GLN A 162 5.07 8.11 23.27
CA GLN A 162 6.26 8.67 23.89
C GLN A 162 6.12 8.91 25.40
N ASN A 163 4.98 9.47 25.85
CA ASN A 163 4.80 9.90 27.22
C ASN A 163 3.99 8.92 28.07
N LYS A 164 3.14 8.12 27.46
CA LYS A 164 2.26 7.15 28.14
C LYS A 164 2.37 5.75 27.52
N PRO A 165 3.59 5.20 27.36
CA PRO A 165 3.76 3.90 26.70
C PRO A 165 3.14 2.76 27.53
N TRP A 166 2.88 1.65 26.86
CA TRP A 166 2.40 0.40 27.47
C TRP A 166 1.02 0.46 28.10
N GLN A 167 0.14 1.32 27.60
CA GLN A 167 -1.27 1.32 28.01
C GLN A 167 -2.00 0.08 27.48
N VAL A 168 -3.07 -0.30 28.17
CA VAL A 168 -3.98 -1.36 27.69
C VAL A 168 -4.97 -0.71 26.73
N ALA A 169 -4.99 -1.17 25.48
CA ALA A 169 -5.87 -0.71 24.40
C ALA A 169 -5.93 0.83 24.27
N PRO A 170 -4.79 1.50 24.02
CA PRO A 170 -4.79 2.95 23.82
C PRO A 170 -5.53 3.31 22.52
N SER A 171 -6.12 4.51 22.49
CA SER A 171 -6.62 5.11 21.24
C SER A 171 -5.46 5.37 20.29
N LEU A 172 -5.38 4.64 19.19
CA LEU A 172 -4.40 4.84 18.13
C LEU A 172 -5.10 4.86 16.77
N LEU A 173 -4.73 5.84 15.91
CA LEU A 173 -5.29 5.99 14.57
C LEU A 173 -6.83 6.19 14.57
N GLU A 174 -7.38 6.73 15.64
CA GLU A 174 -8.83 6.96 15.79
C GLU A 174 -9.19 8.37 15.30
N ASP A 175 -8.93 8.65 14.02
CA ASP A 175 -9.29 9.92 13.39
C ASP A 175 -10.80 10.10 13.35
N ILE A 176 -11.26 11.29 13.76
CA ILE A 176 -12.65 11.71 13.59
C ILE A 176 -12.72 12.63 12.39
N TYR A 177 -13.29 12.12 11.31
CA TYR A 177 -13.32 12.79 10.03
C TYR A 177 -14.34 13.93 9.95
N THR A 178 -14.00 14.92 9.17
CA THR A 178 -14.84 16.09 8.85
C THR A 178 -15.41 15.97 7.43
N PHE A 179 -16.28 16.91 7.06
CA PHE A 179 -16.80 16.97 5.69
C PHE A 179 -15.69 17.31 4.67
N GLU A 180 -14.68 18.06 5.06
CA GLU A 180 -13.51 18.39 4.24
C GLU A 180 -12.73 17.12 3.85
N ASP A 181 -12.51 16.21 4.81
CA ASP A 181 -11.87 14.92 4.57
C ASP A 181 -12.66 14.07 3.57
N ALA A 182 -13.99 14.04 3.72
CA ALA A 182 -14.87 13.33 2.80
C ALA A 182 -14.79 13.88 1.37
N LEU A 183 -14.63 15.20 1.21
CA LEU A 183 -14.44 15.82 -0.11
C LEU A 183 -13.11 15.39 -0.75
N LEU A 184 -12.01 15.38 0.02
CA LEU A 184 -10.73 14.91 -0.50
C LEU A 184 -10.79 13.43 -0.85
N VAL A 185 -11.36 12.57 0.00
CA VAL A 185 -11.55 11.15 -0.31
C VAL A 185 -12.35 10.96 -1.60
N GLY A 186 -13.41 11.76 -1.80
CA GLY A 186 -14.17 11.77 -3.05
C GLY A 186 -13.32 12.13 -4.28
N LEU A 187 -12.43 13.11 -4.16
CA LEU A 187 -11.49 13.51 -5.22
C LEU A 187 -10.45 12.41 -5.50
N MET A 188 -9.93 11.74 -4.46
CA MET A 188 -9.03 10.60 -4.62
C MET A 188 -9.69 9.44 -5.35
N LEU A 189 -10.95 9.10 -5.02
CA LEU A 189 -11.73 8.09 -5.74
C LEU A 189 -11.93 8.45 -7.21
N ILE A 190 -12.20 9.72 -7.53
CA ILE A 190 -12.29 10.21 -8.92
C ILE A 190 -10.94 10.05 -9.63
N THR A 191 -9.84 10.32 -8.94
CA THR A 191 -8.48 10.15 -9.50
C THR A 191 -8.21 8.68 -9.84
N PHE A 192 -8.56 7.74 -8.97
CA PHE A 192 -8.44 6.30 -9.29
C PHE A 192 -9.29 5.91 -10.51
N MET A 193 -10.52 6.40 -10.59
CA MET A 193 -11.38 6.13 -11.74
C MET A 193 -10.83 6.67 -13.07
N LYS A 194 -10.18 7.84 -13.05
CA LYS A 194 -9.50 8.39 -14.23
C LYS A 194 -8.36 7.50 -14.74
N HIS A 195 -7.73 6.76 -13.86
CA HIS A 195 -6.59 5.88 -14.15
C HIS A 195 -6.93 4.38 -14.04
N ALA A 196 -8.21 4.01 -14.14
CA ALA A 196 -8.68 2.63 -13.96
C ALA A 196 -8.14 1.64 -15.03
N ASP A 197 -7.56 2.16 -16.11
CA ASP A 197 -6.82 1.37 -17.10
C ASP A 197 -5.52 0.79 -16.50
N ARG A 198 -4.91 1.43 -15.51
CA ARG A 198 -3.66 1.00 -14.86
C ARG A 198 -3.82 0.74 -13.36
N VAL A 199 -4.62 1.52 -12.63
CA VAL A 199 -4.94 1.28 -11.22
C VAL A 199 -6.00 0.19 -11.12
N LYS A 200 -5.60 -1.02 -10.72
CA LYS A 200 -6.50 -2.19 -10.65
C LYS A 200 -6.98 -2.50 -9.25
N MET A 201 -6.29 -2.02 -8.25
CA MET A 201 -6.66 -2.15 -6.84
C MET A 201 -6.51 -0.79 -6.15
N ALA A 202 -7.46 -0.45 -5.27
CA ALA A 202 -7.43 0.72 -4.41
C ALA A 202 -8.02 0.32 -3.05
N CYS A 203 -7.15 -0.01 -2.09
CA CYS A 203 -7.56 -0.55 -0.80
C CYS A 203 -7.45 0.53 0.26
N LEU A 204 -8.60 0.99 0.75
CA LEU A 204 -8.64 2.00 1.80
C LEU A 204 -8.05 1.44 3.12
N ALA A 205 -7.18 2.18 3.74
CA ALA A 205 -6.66 1.88 5.06
C ALA A 205 -7.39 2.76 6.11
N GLN A 206 -8.19 2.20 7.08
CA GLN A 206 -8.53 0.80 7.20
C GLN A 206 -10.06 0.65 7.08
N LEU A 207 -10.68 -0.36 7.72
CA LEU A 207 -12.11 -0.59 7.50
C LEU A 207 -13.00 -0.06 8.63
N VAL A 208 -12.63 -0.33 9.88
CA VAL A 208 -13.47 -0.06 11.06
C VAL A 208 -12.64 0.60 12.16
N ASN A 209 -13.10 1.72 12.69
CA ASN A 209 -12.60 2.51 13.83
C ASN A 209 -11.18 3.10 13.68
N VAL A 210 -10.29 2.48 12.97
CA VAL A 210 -8.88 2.86 12.84
C VAL A 210 -8.66 3.51 11.48
N ILE A 211 -8.50 4.84 11.43
CA ILE A 211 -8.49 5.65 10.19
C ILE A 211 -9.51 5.14 9.15
N ALA A 212 -10.74 4.94 9.58
CA ALA A 212 -11.70 4.12 8.89
C ALA A 212 -12.97 4.88 8.50
N PRO A 213 -13.61 4.51 7.37
CA PRO A 213 -14.87 5.10 6.96
C PRO A 213 -16.07 4.62 7.81
N VAL A 214 -15.90 3.54 8.57
CA VAL A 214 -16.93 2.99 9.45
C VAL A 214 -16.51 3.18 10.91
N MET A 215 -17.27 3.97 11.63
CA MET A 215 -17.08 4.17 13.08
C MET A 215 -18.21 3.46 13.84
N THR A 216 -17.85 2.76 14.91
CA THR A 216 -18.82 2.09 15.79
C THR A 216 -18.92 2.84 17.12
N GLU A 217 -20.13 2.90 17.67
CA GLU A 217 -20.36 3.42 19.02
C GLU A 217 -20.30 2.25 20.00
N PRO A 218 -19.79 2.47 21.23
CA PRO A 218 -19.92 1.47 22.29
C PRO A 218 -21.40 1.35 22.68
N ASP A 219 -21.89 0.13 22.85
CA ASP A 219 -23.23 -0.19 23.36
C ASP A 219 -23.37 0.17 24.86
#